data_39b5b1aa8ca2ba74e52eb96aee246516
#
_entry.id   39b5b1aa8ca2ba74e52eb96aee246516
#
_cell.length_a   1.000
_cell.length_b   1.000
_cell.length_c   1.000
_cell.angle_alpha   90.00
_cell.angle_beta   90.00
_cell.angle_gamma   90.00
#
_symmetry.space_group_name_H-M   'P 1'
#
loop_
_entity.id
_entity.type
_entity.pdbx_description
1 polymer ?
#
loop_
_entity_poly.entity_id
_entity_poly.type
_entity_poly.pdbx_seq_one_letter_code
_entity_poly.pdbx_strand_id
1 'polypeptide(L)'
;MRHILKGVAAIVLAVVSVNASAQKYQGGIVDKTVAVIGNEMIMISDIESEMQMMQSYYGSQSDRKSRCELLETMMASKLFLMQARVDSLTVNHDMVESEIANRVDMLKTNLGGEDAVEAEFGKPIYKLRQEWRSTIEDQTLTQQMQQEIARKIPALTPYDVQKYVDATDPEDLPVVPVKYQLSQICIYPDRDAANMAVKERLLAIRERIINGEKFSTLARLYSQDPGSARKGGELGMASKSIFWPVFSDAAMALKPGIVSQIVETPDGFHIIEVLEKKGDMFNARHILLKPEYTSEDRNKAFHTLDSLKTELLNEAVTFQLAARFYSEDLPTRTNGGQMADPQTGSSYFEIDQLKPQDYAAIAGLKEGEISDPVESLDNEGRDGNTVYKIIKVDKILPAHTATFSNDYTLLLNNAEMELQNKAIDDFIDSKIKSTYIVIDPMFEDCVFEREGWYEKFRK
;
A
#
# COMPACT_ATOMS: atom_id res chain seq x y z
N MET A 1 -26.63 6.74 10.26
CA MET A 1 -26.64 6.15 8.92
C MET A 1 -25.70 6.95 8.01
N ARG A 2 -24.40 6.83 8.25
CA ARG A 2 -23.38 7.69 7.64
C ARG A 2 -22.08 6.88 7.55
N HIS A 3 -21.89 6.00 6.57
CA HIS A 3 -20.59 5.33 6.39
C HIS A 3 -20.41 4.68 5.00
N ILE A 4 -20.98 5.20 3.92
CA ILE A 4 -20.85 4.52 2.61
C ILE A 4 -20.05 5.33 1.55
N LEU A 5 -19.67 6.56 1.81
CA LEU A 5 -18.93 7.35 0.79
C LEU A 5 -17.44 7.57 1.09
N LYS A 6 -16.79 6.62 1.75
CA LYS A 6 -15.32 6.64 1.90
C LYS A 6 -14.65 5.60 1.00
N GLY A 7 -14.79 5.72 -0.31
CA GLY A 7 -14.24 4.66 -1.16
C GLY A 7 -14.13 4.90 -2.65
N VAL A 8 -14.16 6.13 -3.14
CA VAL A 8 -13.94 6.37 -4.59
C VAL A 8 -12.49 6.74 -4.90
N ALA A 9 -11.58 6.57 -3.97
CA ALA A 9 -10.16 6.77 -4.21
C ALA A 9 -9.44 5.40 -4.25
N ALA A 10 -8.86 5.10 -5.40
CA ALA A 10 -7.93 3.99 -5.67
C ALA A 10 -8.55 2.59 -5.73
N ILE A 11 -9.32 2.28 -6.76
CA ILE A 11 -9.40 0.90 -7.27
C ILE A 11 -8.11 0.62 -8.05
N VAL A 12 -7.06 0.28 -7.36
CA VAL A 12 -5.93 -0.44 -7.94
C VAL A 12 -6.43 -1.88 -8.14
N LEU A 13 -6.79 -2.23 -9.37
CA LEU A 13 -7.15 -3.59 -9.77
C LEU A 13 -5.92 -4.50 -9.60
N ALA A 14 -5.80 -5.13 -8.45
CA ALA A 14 -4.98 -6.32 -8.32
C ALA A 14 -5.78 -7.49 -8.90
N VAL A 15 -5.32 -8.07 -9.98
CA VAL A 15 -5.90 -9.28 -10.56
C VAL A 15 -5.45 -10.46 -9.70
N VAL A 16 -6.32 -10.96 -8.85
CA VAL A 16 -6.19 -12.30 -8.29
C VAL A 16 -6.77 -13.26 -9.30
N SER A 17 -6.03 -14.31 -9.62
CA SER A 17 -6.50 -15.46 -10.39
C SER A 17 -7.69 -16.10 -9.68
N VAL A 18 -8.88 -15.68 -10.02
CA VAL A 18 -10.08 -16.42 -9.71
C VAL A 18 -10.20 -17.47 -10.79
N ASN A 19 -10.16 -18.75 -10.41
CA ASN A 19 -10.59 -19.83 -11.29
C ASN A 19 -12.00 -19.47 -11.77
N ALA A 20 -12.08 -18.86 -12.94
CA ALA A 20 -13.32 -18.72 -13.67
C ALA A 20 -13.74 -20.14 -14.10
N SER A 21 -14.26 -20.91 -13.14
CA SER A 21 -15.17 -21.96 -13.47
C SER A 21 -16.29 -21.26 -14.21
N ALA A 22 -16.18 -21.21 -15.54
CA ALA A 22 -17.27 -20.79 -16.38
C ALA A 22 -18.46 -21.67 -15.93
N GLN A 23 -19.30 -21.11 -15.07
CA GLN A 23 -20.61 -21.73 -14.84
C GLN A 23 -21.25 -21.77 -16.23
N LYS A 24 -21.24 -22.95 -16.80
CA LYS A 24 -22.06 -23.24 -17.99
C LYS A 24 -23.50 -22.91 -17.60
N TYR A 25 -23.91 -21.69 -17.92
CA TYR A 25 -25.34 -21.38 -17.97
C TYR A 25 -25.98 -22.36 -18.92
N GLN A 26 -26.69 -23.34 -18.36
CA GLN A 26 -27.55 -24.23 -19.12
C GLN A 26 -28.76 -23.41 -19.61
N GLY A 27 -28.67 -22.93 -20.86
CA GLY A 27 -29.68 -22.14 -21.50
C GLY A 27 -29.12 -20.82 -21.98
N GLY A 28 -28.68 -20.73 -23.22
CA GLY A 28 -28.00 -19.64 -23.91
C GLY A 28 -28.58 -18.25 -23.69
N ILE A 29 -28.40 -17.71 -22.51
CA ILE A 29 -28.65 -16.29 -22.26
C ILE A 29 -27.43 -15.59 -22.79
N VAL A 30 -27.59 -14.98 -23.95
CA VAL A 30 -26.76 -13.89 -24.42
C VAL A 30 -26.78 -12.82 -23.32
N ASP A 31 -25.65 -12.24 -22.98
CA ASP A 31 -25.51 -11.17 -21.97
C ASP A 31 -26.65 -10.14 -22.14
N LYS A 32 -27.23 -9.70 -21.01
CA LYS A 32 -28.42 -8.84 -20.99
C LYS A 32 -28.10 -7.44 -20.53
N THR A 33 -28.54 -6.44 -21.26
CA THR A 33 -28.51 -5.05 -20.81
C THR A 33 -29.45 -4.87 -19.63
N VAL A 34 -28.92 -4.40 -18.48
CA VAL A 34 -29.68 -4.17 -17.24
C VAL A 34 -29.95 -2.70 -16.99
N ALA A 35 -29.14 -1.81 -17.53
CA ALA A 35 -29.43 -0.37 -17.53
C ALA A 35 -28.89 0.31 -18.79
N VAL A 36 -29.58 1.37 -19.21
CA VAL A 36 -29.15 2.28 -20.28
C VAL A 36 -29.15 3.69 -19.71
N ILE A 37 -28.02 4.39 -19.78
CA ILE A 37 -27.82 5.75 -19.31
C ILE A 37 -27.34 6.58 -20.49
N GLY A 38 -28.26 7.34 -21.10
CA GLY A 38 -27.97 8.02 -22.36
C GLY A 38 -27.56 7.07 -23.45
N ASN A 39 -26.31 7.10 -23.88
CA ASN A 39 -25.71 6.21 -24.88
C ASN A 39 -24.88 5.06 -24.28
N GLU A 40 -24.79 5.00 -22.97
CA GLU A 40 -24.00 3.99 -22.23
C GLU A 40 -24.92 2.85 -21.78
N MET A 41 -24.37 1.63 -21.78
CA MET A 41 -25.08 0.44 -21.34
C MET A 41 -24.34 -0.22 -20.19
N ILE A 42 -25.08 -0.87 -19.31
CA ILE A 42 -24.57 -1.75 -18.26
C ILE A 42 -25.15 -3.13 -18.52
N MET A 43 -24.26 -4.13 -18.59
CA MET A 43 -24.64 -5.50 -18.82
C MET A 43 -24.74 -6.27 -17.49
N ILE A 44 -25.47 -7.39 -17.48
CA ILE A 44 -25.53 -8.24 -16.29
C ILE A 44 -24.15 -8.82 -15.95
N SER A 45 -23.34 -9.12 -16.97
CA SER A 45 -21.97 -9.61 -16.80
C SER A 45 -21.05 -8.60 -16.12
N ASP A 46 -21.28 -7.30 -16.32
CA ASP A 46 -20.49 -6.25 -15.66
C ASP A 46 -20.75 -6.28 -14.15
N ILE A 47 -22.02 -6.39 -13.75
CA ILE A 47 -22.40 -6.47 -12.33
C ILE A 47 -21.84 -7.76 -11.69
N GLU A 48 -21.99 -8.91 -12.34
CA GLU A 48 -21.53 -10.19 -11.78
C GLU A 48 -19.99 -10.23 -11.67
N SER A 49 -19.27 -9.66 -12.63
CA SER A 49 -17.80 -9.56 -12.58
C SER A 49 -17.33 -8.68 -11.43
N GLU A 50 -17.96 -7.53 -11.22
CA GLU A 50 -17.61 -6.62 -10.13
C GLU A 50 -17.98 -7.21 -8.76
N MET A 51 -19.15 -7.88 -8.66
CA MET A 51 -19.54 -8.60 -7.44
C MET A 51 -18.55 -9.71 -7.09
N GLN A 52 -18.08 -10.47 -8.09
CA GLN A 52 -17.09 -11.52 -7.88
C GLN A 52 -15.75 -10.92 -7.40
N MET A 53 -15.35 -9.79 -7.94
CA MET A 53 -14.15 -9.06 -7.52
C MET A 53 -14.30 -8.58 -6.08
N MET A 54 -15.41 -7.94 -5.71
CA MET A 54 -15.70 -7.49 -4.35
C MET A 54 -15.68 -8.65 -3.34
N GLN A 55 -16.25 -9.80 -3.71
CA GLN A 55 -16.24 -10.99 -2.87
C GLN A 55 -14.81 -11.52 -2.63
N SER A 56 -13.98 -11.53 -3.68
CA SER A 56 -12.60 -12.02 -3.59
C SER A 56 -11.71 -11.13 -2.73
N TYR A 57 -11.93 -9.80 -2.74
CA TYR A 57 -11.10 -8.84 -2.01
C TYR A 57 -11.58 -8.57 -0.60
N TYR A 58 -12.89 -8.44 -0.40
CA TYR A 58 -13.47 -7.96 0.85
C TYR A 58 -14.26 -9.01 1.60
N GLY A 59 -14.39 -10.23 1.06
CA GLY A 59 -15.22 -11.27 1.65
C GLY A 59 -16.70 -10.89 1.76
N SER A 60 -17.14 -9.87 1.01
CA SER A 60 -18.49 -9.36 1.05
C SER A 60 -19.50 -10.40 0.54
N GLN A 61 -20.69 -10.44 1.15
CA GLN A 61 -21.76 -11.31 0.68
C GLN A 61 -22.34 -10.74 -0.63
N SER A 62 -22.48 -11.61 -1.64
CA SER A 62 -23.17 -11.28 -2.88
C SER A 62 -24.68 -11.41 -2.69
N ASP A 63 -25.29 -10.44 -2.04
CA ASP A 63 -26.73 -10.38 -1.85
C ASP A 63 -27.42 -9.44 -2.85
N ARG A 64 -28.76 -9.42 -2.80
CA ARG A 64 -29.58 -8.59 -3.68
C ARG A 64 -29.35 -7.09 -3.43
N LYS A 65 -29.15 -6.70 -2.19
CA LYS A 65 -28.92 -5.31 -1.79
C LYS A 65 -27.60 -4.79 -2.36
N SER A 66 -26.52 -5.54 -2.20
CA SER A 66 -25.21 -5.19 -2.76
C SER A 66 -25.26 -5.04 -4.28
N ARG A 67 -26.03 -5.85 -4.99
CA ARG A 67 -26.22 -5.69 -6.44
C ARG A 67 -26.96 -4.41 -6.81
N CYS A 68 -27.96 -4.00 -6.02
CA CYS A 68 -28.66 -2.73 -6.24
C CYS A 68 -27.75 -1.53 -6.01
N GLU A 69 -26.97 -1.53 -4.93
CA GLU A 69 -25.99 -0.50 -4.60
C GLU A 69 -24.89 -0.41 -5.69
N LEU A 70 -24.41 -1.57 -6.15
CA LEU A 70 -23.43 -1.62 -7.24
C LEU A 70 -23.98 -1.07 -8.54
N LEU A 71 -25.21 -1.48 -8.91
CA LEU A 71 -25.87 -0.95 -10.10
C LEU A 71 -26.00 0.58 -10.04
N GLU A 72 -26.40 1.12 -8.90
CA GLU A 72 -26.51 2.58 -8.71
C GLU A 72 -25.17 3.27 -8.90
N THR A 73 -24.10 2.73 -8.31
CA THR A 73 -22.74 3.23 -8.48
C THR A 73 -22.29 3.19 -9.94
N MET A 74 -22.56 2.09 -10.65
CA MET A 74 -22.24 1.95 -12.06
C MET A 74 -23.03 2.94 -12.93
N MET A 75 -24.32 3.14 -12.64
CA MET A 75 -25.15 4.13 -13.33
C MET A 75 -24.63 5.55 -13.14
N ALA A 76 -24.24 5.92 -11.91
CA ALA A 76 -23.61 7.21 -11.61
C ALA A 76 -22.28 7.39 -12.37
N SER A 77 -21.45 6.34 -12.43
CA SER A 77 -20.20 6.34 -13.22
C SER A 77 -20.46 6.60 -14.71
N LYS A 78 -21.53 6.01 -15.29
CA LYS A 78 -21.91 6.25 -16.68
C LYS A 78 -22.37 7.68 -16.94
N LEU A 79 -22.96 8.39 -15.95
CA LEU A 79 -23.30 9.81 -16.09
C LEU A 79 -22.03 10.69 -16.22
N PHE A 80 -20.97 10.41 -15.46
CA PHE A 80 -19.70 11.10 -15.59
C PHE A 80 -19.05 10.83 -16.96
N LEU A 81 -18.98 9.56 -17.37
CA LEU A 81 -18.42 9.17 -18.65
C LEU A 81 -19.14 9.84 -19.82
N MET A 82 -20.46 9.83 -19.81
CA MET A 82 -21.29 10.51 -20.81
C MET A 82 -20.96 12.00 -20.88
N GLN A 83 -20.86 12.68 -19.72
CA GLN A 83 -20.55 14.11 -19.69
C GLN A 83 -19.11 14.37 -20.13
N ALA A 84 -18.15 13.55 -19.73
CA ALA A 84 -16.76 13.67 -20.19
C ALA A 84 -16.67 13.64 -21.72
N ARG A 85 -17.44 12.75 -22.36
CA ARG A 85 -17.51 12.67 -23.83
C ARG A 85 -18.20 13.90 -24.46
N VAL A 86 -19.25 14.40 -23.81
CA VAL A 86 -19.93 15.66 -24.26
C VAL A 86 -18.98 16.84 -24.16
N ASP A 87 -18.22 16.94 -23.07
CA ASP A 87 -17.24 17.99 -22.82
C ASP A 87 -15.94 17.80 -23.63
N SER A 88 -15.87 16.73 -24.44
CA SER A 88 -14.71 16.39 -25.29
C SER A 88 -13.42 16.24 -24.48
N LEU A 89 -13.49 15.67 -23.27
CA LEU A 89 -12.30 15.34 -22.51
C LEU A 89 -11.51 14.24 -23.24
N THR A 90 -10.19 14.34 -23.17
CA THR A 90 -9.29 13.42 -23.87
C THR A 90 -8.35 12.75 -22.89
N VAL A 91 -8.03 11.49 -23.13
CA VAL A 91 -7.04 10.74 -22.36
C VAL A 91 -5.67 10.82 -23.01
N ASN A 92 -4.64 10.77 -22.21
CA ASN A 92 -3.28 10.61 -22.70
C ASN A 92 -3.05 9.14 -23.06
N HIS A 93 -2.97 8.86 -24.38
CA HIS A 93 -2.77 7.51 -24.89
C HIS A 93 -1.49 6.84 -24.41
N ASP A 94 -0.40 7.59 -24.23
CA ASP A 94 0.86 7.04 -23.74
C ASP A 94 0.75 6.56 -22.29
N MET A 95 -0.03 7.27 -21.46
CA MET A 95 -0.32 6.83 -20.09
C MET A 95 -1.17 5.55 -20.08
N VAL A 96 -2.19 5.49 -20.92
CA VAL A 96 -3.04 4.29 -21.06
C VAL A 96 -2.22 3.09 -21.52
N GLU A 97 -1.37 3.24 -22.53
CA GLU A 97 -0.50 2.15 -23.00
C GLU A 97 0.52 1.72 -21.96
N SER A 98 1.07 2.66 -21.19
CA SER A 98 1.98 2.36 -20.08
C SER A 98 1.28 1.58 -18.98
N GLU A 99 0.06 1.94 -18.60
CA GLU A 99 -0.74 1.23 -17.61
C GLU A 99 -1.08 -0.19 -18.08
N ILE A 100 -1.47 -0.36 -19.36
CA ILE A 100 -1.70 -1.67 -19.95
C ILE A 100 -0.42 -2.52 -19.95
N ALA A 101 0.72 -1.93 -20.30
CA ALA A 101 2.00 -2.63 -20.30
C ALA A 101 2.37 -3.11 -18.90
N ASN A 102 2.28 -2.23 -17.89
CA ASN A 102 2.53 -2.56 -16.50
C ASN A 102 1.62 -3.70 -16.00
N ARG A 103 0.33 -3.66 -16.35
CA ARG A 103 -0.64 -4.69 -16.00
C ARG A 103 -0.28 -6.05 -16.61
N VAL A 104 0.07 -6.06 -17.90
CA VAL A 104 0.50 -7.27 -18.60
C VAL A 104 1.77 -7.84 -17.97
N ASP A 105 2.76 -7.00 -17.69
CA ASP A 105 4.04 -7.43 -17.11
C ASP A 105 3.87 -7.96 -15.68
N MET A 106 3.01 -7.34 -14.90
CA MET A 106 2.65 -7.83 -13.56
C MET A 106 1.97 -9.21 -13.64
N LEU A 107 1.03 -9.41 -14.57
CA LEU A 107 0.37 -10.70 -14.76
C LEU A 107 1.35 -11.77 -15.27
N LYS A 108 2.23 -11.44 -16.22
CA LYS A 108 3.28 -12.36 -16.68
C LYS A 108 4.19 -12.77 -15.53
N THR A 109 4.53 -11.83 -14.65
CA THR A 109 5.37 -12.11 -13.48
C THR A 109 4.66 -13.03 -12.48
N ASN A 110 3.38 -12.77 -12.19
CA ASN A 110 2.62 -13.52 -11.20
C ASN A 110 2.21 -14.91 -11.67
N LEU A 111 1.86 -15.06 -12.95
CA LEU A 111 1.39 -16.32 -13.54
C LEU A 111 2.50 -17.16 -14.19
N GLY A 112 3.68 -16.59 -14.38
CA GLY A 112 4.85 -17.33 -14.87
C GLY A 112 5.04 -17.28 -16.39
N GLY A 113 4.47 -16.28 -17.07
CA GLY A 113 4.74 -16.00 -18.49
C GLY A 113 3.50 -15.69 -19.31
N GLU A 114 3.73 -15.41 -20.58
CA GLU A 114 2.69 -15.01 -21.54
C GLU A 114 1.66 -16.10 -21.78
N ASP A 115 2.13 -17.33 -22.03
CA ASP A 115 1.25 -18.50 -22.27
C ASP A 115 0.33 -18.78 -21.05
N ALA A 116 0.83 -18.54 -19.84
CA ALA A 116 0.06 -18.73 -18.62
C ALA A 116 -1.03 -17.65 -18.47
N VAL A 117 -0.74 -16.40 -18.84
CA VAL A 117 -1.74 -15.33 -18.89
C VAL A 117 -2.82 -15.63 -19.91
N GLU A 118 -2.44 -16.04 -21.12
CA GLU A 118 -3.41 -16.39 -22.17
C GLU A 118 -4.29 -17.59 -21.80
N ALA A 119 -3.71 -18.58 -21.13
CA ALA A 119 -4.44 -19.74 -20.63
C ALA A 119 -5.43 -19.37 -19.51
N GLU A 120 -5.03 -18.52 -18.58
CA GLU A 120 -5.88 -18.04 -17.47
C GLU A 120 -7.08 -17.25 -17.96
N PHE A 121 -6.86 -16.31 -18.89
CA PHE A 121 -7.94 -15.45 -19.42
C PHE A 121 -8.68 -16.07 -20.62
N GLY A 122 -8.21 -17.19 -21.17
CA GLY A 122 -8.77 -17.82 -22.36
C GLY A 122 -8.73 -16.96 -23.62
N LYS A 123 -7.86 -15.95 -23.65
CA LYS A 123 -7.73 -14.96 -24.72
C LYS A 123 -6.27 -14.57 -24.95
N PRO A 124 -5.87 -14.32 -26.20
CA PRO A 124 -4.53 -13.82 -26.48
C PRO A 124 -4.33 -12.40 -25.92
N ILE A 125 -3.10 -12.10 -25.49
CA ILE A 125 -2.73 -10.84 -24.82
C ILE A 125 -3.14 -9.60 -25.62
N TYR A 126 -3.04 -9.63 -26.95
CA TYR A 126 -3.44 -8.47 -27.77
C TYR A 126 -4.94 -8.13 -27.65
N LYS A 127 -5.81 -9.14 -27.46
CA LYS A 127 -7.24 -8.93 -27.20
C LYS A 127 -7.49 -8.39 -25.81
N LEU A 128 -6.79 -8.92 -24.81
CA LEU A 128 -6.85 -8.40 -23.44
C LEU A 128 -6.42 -6.92 -23.41
N ARG A 129 -5.34 -6.58 -24.10
CA ARG A 129 -4.89 -5.19 -24.23
C ARG A 129 -5.97 -4.29 -24.85
N GLN A 130 -6.66 -4.76 -25.87
CA GLN A 130 -7.73 -3.99 -26.53
C GLN A 130 -8.94 -3.77 -25.61
N GLU A 131 -9.36 -4.79 -24.87
CA GLU A 131 -10.47 -4.72 -23.90
C GLU A 131 -10.09 -3.79 -22.74
N TRP A 132 -8.90 -3.93 -22.18
CA TRP A 132 -8.43 -3.08 -21.09
C TRP A 132 -8.21 -1.61 -21.50
N ARG A 133 -7.80 -1.37 -22.75
CA ARG A 133 -7.68 0.00 -23.26
C ARG A 133 -9.00 0.74 -23.12
N SER A 134 -10.09 0.18 -23.64
CA SER A 134 -11.40 0.81 -23.54
C SER A 134 -11.82 1.05 -22.09
N THR A 135 -11.59 0.06 -21.22
CA THR A 135 -11.94 0.16 -19.80
C THR A 135 -11.13 1.24 -19.10
N ILE A 136 -9.80 1.30 -19.33
CA ILE A 136 -8.92 2.29 -18.72
C ILE A 136 -9.23 3.69 -19.25
N GLU A 137 -9.51 3.84 -20.55
CA GLU A 137 -9.93 5.11 -21.14
C GLU A 137 -11.23 5.62 -20.50
N ASP A 138 -12.25 4.77 -20.37
CA ASP A 138 -13.54 5.10 -19.75
C ASP A 138 -13.38 5.47 -18.25
N GLN A 139 -12.56 4.73 -17.51
CA GLN A 139 -12.25 5.04 -16.12
C GLN A 139 -11.51 6.37 -15.99
N THR A 140 -10.53 6.62 -16.86
CA THR A 140 -9.77 7.87 -16.87
C THR A 140 -10.67 9.06 -17.18
N LEU A 141 -11.55 8.95 -18.18
CA LEU A 141 -12.52 10.00 -18.53
C LEU A 141 -13.48 10.29 -17.37
N THR A 142 -13.97 9.24 -16.70
CA THR A 142 -14.84 9.36 -15.53
C THR A 142 -14.13 10.12 -14.41
N GLN A 143 -12.88 9.75 -14.11
CA GLN A 143 -12.09 10.42 -13.09
C GLN A 143 -11.75 11.87 -13.44
N GLN A 144 -11.40 12.15 -14.70
CA GLN A 144 -11.16 13.50 -15.18
C GLN A 144 -12.43 14.37 -15.03
N MET A 145 -13.61 13.81 -15.33
CA MET A 145 -14.86 14.56 -15.17
C MET A 145 -15.12 14.93 -13.71
N GLN A 146 -14.88 14.02 -12.78
CA GLN A 146 -14.98 14.31 -11.35
C GLN A 146 -13.98 15.39 -10.92
N GLN A 147 -12.74 15.35 -11.43
CA GLN A 147 -11.74 16.39 -11.19
C GLN A 147 -12.14 17.75 -11.78
N GLU A 148 -12.75 17.76 -12.97
CA GLU A 148 -13.26 19.00 -13.57
C GLU A 148 -14.41 19.61 -12.75
N ILE A 149 -15.27 18.78 -12.12
CA ILE A 149 -16.30 19.27 -11.21
C ILE A 149 -15.63 19.86 -9.96
N ALA A 150 -14.68 19.14 -9.35
CA ALA A 150 -13.95 19.62 -8.18
C ALA A 150 -13.18 20.93 -8.46
N ARG A 151 -12.56 21.05 -9.64
CA ARG A 151 -11.81 22.25 -10.05
C ARG A 151 -12.66 23.52 -10.16
N LYS A 152 -13.98 23.38 -10.37
CA LYS A 152 -14.90 24.51 -10.43
C LYS A 152 -15.28 25.06 -9.03
N ILE A 153 -14.93 24.35 -7.98
CA ILE A 153 -15.13 24.78 -6.61
C ILE A 153 -14.11 25.88 -6.29
N PRO A 154 -14.53 27.07 -5.83
CA PRO A 154 -13.59 28.09 -5.44
C PRO A 154 -12.79 27.65 -4.21
N ALA A 155 -11.54 28.06 -4.14
CA ALA A 155 -10.70 27.82 -2.98
C ALA A 155 -11.35 28.44 -1.72
N LEU A 156 -11.38 27.67 -0.65
CA LEU A 156 -11.96 28.12 0.61
C LEU A 156 -11.09 29.19 1.27
N THR A 157 -11.75 30.23 1.74
CA THR A 157 -11.11 31.23 2.60
C THR A 157 -11.13 30.77 4.07
N PRO A 158 -10.26 31.35 4.94
CA PRO A 158 -10.35 31.07 6.38
C PRO A 158 -11.74 31.32 6.99
N TYR A 159 -12.47 32.28 6.44
CA TYR A 159 -13.84 32.54 6.86
C TYR A 159 -14.79 31.38 6.51
N ASP A 160 -14.64 30.78 5.34
CA ASP A 160 -15.45 29.64 4.91
C ASP A 160 -15.17 28.41 5.78
N VAL A 161 -13.89 28.18 6.12
CA VAL A 161 -13.50 27.10 7.04
C VAL A 161 -14.07 27.34 8.46
N GLN A 162 -14.03 28.59 8.96
CA GLN A 162 -14.65 28.89 10.25
C GLN A 162 -16.15 28.62 10.20
N LYS A 163 -16.83 29.07 9.15
CA LYS A 163 -18.24 28.80 8.95
C LYS A 163 -18.58 27.30 8.87
N TYR A 164 -17.72 26.51 8.24
CA TYR A 164 -17.84 25.05 8.23
C TYR A 164 -17.78 24.48 9.64
N VAL A 165 -16.80 24.90 10.45
CA VAL A 165 -16.65 24.47 11.84
C VAL A 165 -17.85 24.85 12.68
N ASP A 166 -18.34 26.10 12.54
CA ASP A 166 -19.49 26.61 13.28
C ASP A 166 -20.81 25.90 12.92
N ALA A 167 -20.91 25.38 11.70
CA ALA A 167 -22.09 24.69 11.18
C ALA A 167 -22.07 23.16 11.41
N THR A 168 -20.91 22.59 11.71
CA THR A 168 -20.74 21.15 11.93
C THR A 168 -20.95 20.81 13.40
N ASP A 169 -21.73 19.76 13.68
CA ASP A 169 -21.87 19.26 15.04
C ASP A 169 -20.50 18.88 15.62
N PRO A 170 -20.20 19.24 16.88
CA PRO A 170 -18.91 18.91 17.50
C PRO A 170 -18.55 17.41 17.47
N GLU A 171 -19.56 16.54 17.43
CA GLU A 171 -19.37 15.08 17.33
C GLU A 171 -19.00 14.61 15.90
N ASP A 172 -19.30 15.43 14.90
CA ASP A 172 -18.98 15.17 13.49
C ASP A 172 -17.64 15.81 13.05
N LEU A 173 -17.08 16.71 13.87
CA LEU A 173 -15.76 17.28 13.61
C LEU A 173 -14.66 16.20 13.72
N PRO A 174 -13.60 16.28 12.90
CA PRO A 174 -12.54 15.29 12.95
C PRO A 174 -11.85 15.28 14.31
N VAL A 175 -11.57 14.08 14.81
CA VAL A 175 -10.77 13.88 16.02
C VAL A 175 -9.31 13.76 15.63
N VAL A 176 -8.47 14.62 16.17
CA VAL A 176 -7.02 14.53 16.07
C VAL A 176 -6.57 13.48 17.08
N PRO A 177 -5.91 12.38 16.64
CA PRO A 177 -5.44 11.37 17.57
C PRO A 177 -4.30 11.89 18.46
N VAL A 178 -4.01 11.16 19.54
CA VAL A 178 -2.83 11.44 20.37
C VAL A 178 -1.57 11.37 19.53
N LYS A 179 -0.68 12.35 19.68
CA LYS A 179 0.62 12.38 19.00
C LYS A 179 1.75 12.50 20.01
N TYR A 180 2.83 11.81 19.72
CA TYR A 180 4.03 11.76 20.56
C TYR A 180 5.19 12.43 19.85
N GLN A 181 5.89 13.28 20.55
CA GLN A 181 7.25 13.72 20.17
C GLN A 181 8.23 12.93 21.01
N LEU A 182 9.15 12.25 20.34
CA LEU A 182 10.01 11.24 20.95
C LEU A 182 11.48 11.50 20.61
N SER A 183 12.34 11.15 21.56
CA SER A 183 13.79 11.04 21.35
C SER A 183 14.24 9.62 21.67
N GLN A 184 15.22 9.09 20.94
CA GLN A 184 15.75 7.74 21.16
C GLN A 184 17.28 7.74 21.26
N ILE A 185 17.81 6.76 21.99
CA ILE A 185 19.22 6.37 21.95
C ILE A 185 19.24 4.89 21.58
N CYS A 186 19.93 4.56 20.50
CA CYS A 186 19.99 3.23 19.92
C CYS A 186 21.39 2.64 20.06
N ILE A 187 21.47 1.38 20.49
CA ILE A 187 22.69 0.56 20.50
C ILE A 187 22.40 -0.75 19.79
N TYR A 188 23.24 -1.11 18.85
CA TYR A 188 23.15 -2.40 18.18
C TYR A 188 23.93 -3.46 18.98
N PRO A 189 23.45 -4.72 19.01
CA PRO A 189 24.30 -5.85 19.38
C PRO A 189 25.54 -5.90 18.47
N ASP A 190 26.59 -6.62 18.86
CA ASP A 190 27.85 -6.65 18.10
C ASP A 190 27.61 -7.11 16.64
N ARG A 191 27.43 -6.11 15.76
CA ARG A 191 27.14 -6.34 14.32
C ARG A 191 28.33 -6.96 13.59
N ASP A 192 29.55 -6.61 13.98
CA ASP A 192 30.75 -7.08 13.27
C ASP A 192 30.95 -8.57 13.49
N ALA A 193 30.83 -9.04 14.73
CA ALA A 193 30.91 -10.46 15.05
C ALA A 193 29.79 -11.25 14.37
N ALA A 194 28.54 -10.78 14.41
CA ALA A 194 27.40 -11.41 13.78
C ALA A 194 27.55 -11.46 12.25
N ASN A 195 27.98 -10.37 11.62
CA ASN A 195 28.24 -10.30 10.17
C ASN A 195 29.35 -11.27 9.76
N MET A 196 30.43 -11.36 10.56
CA MET A 196 31.51 -12.29 10.27
C MET A 196 31.05 -13.74 10.33
N ALA A 197 30.30 -14.13 11.34
CA ALA A 197 29.74 -15.47 11.48
C ALA A 197 28.82 -15.85 10.30
N VAL A 198 27.97 -14.93 9.85
CA VAL A 198 27.10 -15.13 8.68
C VAL A 198 27.93 -15.28 7.40
N LYS A 199 28.94 -14.43 7.20
CA LYS A 199 29.84 -14.53 6.02
C LYS A 199 30.55 -15.87 5.99
N GLU A 200 31.09 -16.34 7.11
CA GLU A 200 31.74 -17.67 7.21
C GLU A 200 30.75 -18.80 6.88
N ARG A 201 29.54 -18.74 7.42
CA ARG A 201 28.50 -19.73 7.14
C ARG A 201 28.10 -19.75 5.66
N LEU A 202 27.95 -18.59 5.03
CA LEU A 202 27.64 -18.49 3.58
C LEU A 202 28.78 -18.98 2.71
N LEU A 203 30.06 -18.71 3.09
CA LEU A 203 31.21 -19.26 2.38
C LEU A 203 31.23 -20.79 2.43
N ALA A 204 30.97 -21.40 3.57
CA ALA A 204 30.87 -22.84 3.71
C ALA A 204 29.72 -23.41 2.84
N ILE A 205 28.56 -22.76 2.81
CA ILE A 205 27.44 -23.18 1.94
C ILE A 205 27.83 -23.05 0.48
N ARG A 206 28.47 -21.95 0.09
CA ARG A 206 28.93 -21.71 -1.27
C ARG A 206 29.95 -22.79 -1.72
N GLU A 207 30.89 -23.16 -0.87
CA GLU A 207 31.85 -24.24 -1.14
C GLU A 207 31.15 -25.56 -1.38
N ARG A 208 30.15 -25.92 -0.60
CA ARG A 208 29.34 -27.13 -0.82
C ARG A 208 28.63 -27.12 -2.17
N ILE A 209 28.10 -25.96 -2.61
CA ILE A 209 27.50 -25.84 -3.93
C ILE A 209 28.53 -26.04 -5.03
N ILE A 210 29.73 -25.43 -4.92
CA ILE A 210 30.81 -25.56 -5.89
C ILE A 210 31.28 -27.00 -5.97
N ASN A 211 31.26 -27.73 -4.85
CA ASN A 211 31.60 -29.15 -4.76
C ASN A 211 30.47 -30.09 -5.23
N GLY A 212 29.37 -29.54 -5.77
CA GLY A 212 28.33 -30.31 -6.47
C GLY A 212 27.06 -30.57 -5.68
N GLU A 213 26.90 -30.03 -4.48
CA GLU A 213 25.61 -30.06 -3.78
C GLU A 213 24.59 -29.15 -4.48
N LYS A 214 23.35 -29.60 -4.52
CA LYS A 214 22.28 -28.84 -5.20
C LYS A 214 21.95 -27.54 -4.45
N PHE A 215 22.08 -26.41 -5.14
CA PHE A 215 21.73 -25.08 -4.62
C PHE A 215 20.32 -25.08 -3.98
N SER A 216 19.33 -25.62 -4.69
CA SER A 216 17.95 -25.66 -4.21
C SER A 216 17.73 -26.44 -2.90
N THR A 217 18.55 -27.47 -2.66
CA THR A 217 18.51 -28.22 -1.40
C THR A 217 19.04 -27.38 -0.24
N LEU A 218 20.18 -26.71 -0.46
CA LEU A 218 20.80 -25.86 0.54
C LEU A 218 19.97 -24.59 0.80
N ALA A 219 19.32 -24.03 -0.22
CA ALA A 219 18.38 -22.91 -0.04
C ALA A 219 17.19 -23.29 0.85
N ARG A 220 16.60 -24.47 0.63
CA ARG A 220 15.49 -24.94 1.51
C ARG A 220 15.92 -25.20 2.96
N LEU A 221 17.16 -25.57 3.18
CA LEU A 221 17.67 -25.89 4.52
C LEU A 221 18.16 -24.65 5.28
N TYR A 222 18.72 -23.69 4.59
CA TYR A 222 19.45 -22.60 5.23
C TYR A 222 18.95 -21.20 4.93
N SER A 223 18.24 -20.98 3.79
CA SER A 223 17.80 -19.64 3.44
C SER A 223 16.75 -19.13 4.41
N GLN A 224 16.96 -17.92 4.88
CA GLN A 224 16.03 -17.18 5.75
C GLN A 224 15.09 -16.26 4.96
N ASP A 225 15.04 -16.40 3.62
CA ASP A 225 14.02 -15.72 2.81
C ASP A 225 12.75 -16.56 2.75
N PRO A 226 11.65 -16.15 3.44
CA PRO A 226 10.41 -16.93 3.48
C PRO A 226 9.72 -17.04 2.11
N GLY A 227 9.98 -16.09 1.20
CA GLY A 227 9.35 -16.04 -0.12
C GLY A 227 9.91 -17.08 -1.10
N SER A 228 11.22 -17.34 -1.05
CA SER A 228 11.89 -18.22 -2.00
C SER A 228 12.46 -19.50 -1.39
N ALA A 229 12.75 -19.57 -0.10
CA ALA A 229 13.40 -20.73 0.53
C ALA A 229 12.69 -22.05 0.19
N ARG A 230 11.37 -22.12 0.33
CA ARG A 230 10.55 -23.32 0.03
C ARG A 230 10.61 -23.71 -1.46
N LYS A 231 10.84 -22.74 -2.35
CA LYS A 231 11.01 -22.94 -3.79
C LYS A 231 12.46 -23.24 -4.19
N GLY A 232 13.33 -23.51 -3.20
CA GLY A 232 14.76 -23.76 -3.44
C GLY A 232 15.57 -22.49 -3.73
N GLY A 233 15.09 -21.36 -3.25
CA GLY A 233 15.70 -20.04 -3.39
C GLY A 233 15.31 -19.32 -4.69
N GLU A 234 14.45 -19.91 -5.54
CA GLU A 234 14.10 -19.35 -6.85
C GLU A 234 13.14 -18.17 -6.71
N LEU A 235 13.51 -17.06 -7.38
CA LEU A 235 12.79 -15.78 -7.35
C LEU A 235 11.82 -15.61 -8.53
N GLY A 236 11.98 -16.45 -9.58
CA GLY A 236 11.26 -16.28 -10.84
C GLY A 236 11.88 -15.19 -11.74
N MET A 237 11.34 -15.04 -12.94
CA MET A 237 11.75 -14.00 -13.87
C MET A 237 11.23 -12.65 -13.42
N ALA A 238 12.13 -11.71 -13.13
CA ALA A 238 11.77 -10.41 -12.58
C ALA A 238 12.70 -9.30 -13.09
N SER A 239 12.21 -8.07 -13.10
CA SER A 239 12.98 -6.88 -13.47
C SER A 239 14.06 -6.60 -12.42
N LYS A 240 15.23 -6.15 -12.89
CA LYS A 240 16.32 -5.71 -11.99
C LYS A 240 15.90 -4.60 -11.04
N SER A 241 14.87 -3.83 -11.37
CA SER A 241 14.41 -2.68 -10.58
C SER A 241 13.67 -3.04 -9.29
N ILE A 242 13.23 -4.32 -9.14
CA ILE A 242 12.50 -4.75 -7.93
C ILE A 242 13.43 -5.24 -6.82
N PHE A 243 14.71 -5.40 -7.09
CA PHE A 243 15.73 -5.83 -6.13
C PHE A 243 16.61 -4.67 -5.71
N TRP A 244 17.33 -4.83 -4.62
CA TRP A 244 18.36 -3.88 -4.21
C TRP A 244 19.40 -3.73 -5.34
N PRO A 245 19.88 -2.51 -5.65
CA PRO A 245 20.82 -2.29 -6.75
C PRO A 245 22.05 -3.20 -6.70
N VAL A 246 22.64 -3.38 -5.51
CA VAL A 246 23.82 -4.25 -5.31
C VAL A 246 23.50 -5.71 -5.66
N PHE A 247 22.29 -6.20 -5.32
CA PHE A 247 21.83 -7.54 -5.69
C PHE A 247 21.67 -7.69 -7.20
N SER A 248 20.98 -6.73 -7.81
CA SER A 248 20.74 -6.70 -9.26
C SER A 248 22.04 -6.63 -10.06
N ASP A 249 22.95 -5.75 -9.65
CA ASP A 249 24.25 -5.59 -10.32
C ASP A 249 25.08 -6.90 -10.24
N ALA A 250 25.11 -7.52 -9.07
CA ALA A 250 25.77 -8.82 -8.90
C ALA A 250 25.12 -9.90 -9.79
N ALA A 251 23.79 -10.00 -9.80
CA ALA A 251 23.07 -10.96 -10.63
C ALA A 251 23.30 -10.70 -12.13
N MET A 252 23.24 -9.44 -12.55
CA MET A 252 23.47 -9.06 -13.96
C MET A 252 24.90 -9.28 -14.41
N ALA A 253 25.89 -9.24 -13.53
CA ALA A 253 27.30 -9.54 -13.85
C ALA A 253 27.59 -11.04 -13.99
N LEU A 254 26.80 -11.91 -13.35
CA LEU A 254 27.02 -13.36 -13.37
C LEU A 254 26.65 -13.99 -14.72
N LYS A 255 27.34 -15.05 -15.10
CA LYS A 255 26.90 -15.96 -16.17
C LYS A 255 25.91 -16.98 -15.57
N PRO A 256 24.90 -17.44 -16.35
CA PRO A 256 24.01 -18.51 -15.91
C PRO A 256 24.77 -19.74 -15.39
N GLY A 257 24.31 -20.27 -14.25
CA GLY A 257 24.92 -21.43 -13.59
C GLY A 257 26.13 -21.12 -12.71
N ILE A 258 26.56 -19.87 -12.62
CA ILE A 258 27.67 -19.47 -11.74
C ILE A 258 27.14 -18.88 -10.45
N VAL A 259 27.69 -19.32 -9.31
CA VAL A 259 27.36 -18.83 -7.97
C VAL A 259 28.18 -17.58 -7.63
N SER A 260 27.55 -16.54 -7.17
CA SER A 260 28.19 -15.27 -6.79
C SER A 260 29.20 -15.43 -5.63
N GLN A 261 30.01 -14.41 -5.43
CA GLN A 261 30.55 -14.11 -4.10
C GLN A 261 29.41 -13.68 -3.16
N ILE A 262 29.73 -13.46 -1.88
CA ILE A 262 28.76 -12.92 -0.94
C ILE A 262 28.37 -11.50 -1.39
N VAL A 263 27.06 -11.25 -1.47
CA VAL A 263 26.46 -9.97 -1.79
C VAL A 263 25.77 -9.46 -0.54
N GLU A 264 26.19 -8.29 -0.07
CA GLU A 264 25.61 -7.63 1.12
C GLU A 264 24.54 -6.63 0.67
N THR A 265 23.37 -6.74 1.28
CA THR A 265 22.23 -5.83 1.06
C THR A 265 21.65 -5.39 2.41
N PRO A 266 20.77 -4.41 2.47
CA PRO A 266 20.05 -4.09 3.70
C PRO A 266 19.23 -5.25 4.30
N ASP A 267 18.83 -6.25 3.48
CA ASP A 267 18.11 -7.43 3.96
C ASP A 267 19.03 -8.51 4.56
N GLY A 268 20.34 -8.40 4.41
CA GLY A 268 21.34 -9.37 4.89
C GLY A 268 22.35 -9.77 3.83
N PHE A 269 22.91 -10.98 3.97
CA PHE A 269 23.96 -11.52 3.12
C PHE A 269 23.42 -12.60 2.20
N HIS A 270 23.77 -12.52 0.92
CA HIS A 270 23.26 -13.39 -0.12
C HIS A 270 24.38 -14.12 -0.86
N ILE A 271 24.12 -15.33 -1.30
CA ILE A 271 24.78 -15.94 -2.47
C ILE A 271 23.71 -16.16 -3.54
N ILE A 272 24.06 -15.84 -4.79
CA ILE A 272 23.13 -15.76 -5.91
C ILE A 272 23.62 -16.69 -7.03
N GLU A 273 22.70 -17.39 -7.67
CA GLU A 273 22.94 -18.10 -8.92
C GLU A 273 21.88 -17.68 -9.94
N VAL A 274 22.33 -17.19 -11.08
CA VAL A 274 21.45 -16.81 -12.17
C VAL A 274 21.11 -18.04 -13.00
N LEU A 275 19.82 -18.25 -13.27
CA LEU A 275 19.33 -19.34 -14.10
C LEU A 275 19.14 -18.88 -15.56
N GLU A 276 18.57 -17.69 -15.76
CA GLU A 276 18.27 -17.13 -17.07
C GLU A 276 18.32 -15.60 -17.03
N LYS A 277 18.63 -14.97 -18.18
CA LYS A 277 18.58 -13.52 -18.39
C LYS A 277 17.89 -13.18 -19.67
N LYS A 278 17.07 -12.11 -19.65
CA LYS A 278 16.39 -11.58 -20.83
C LYS A 278 16.29 -10.05 -20.73
N GLY A 279 17.21 -9.36 -21.41
CA GLY A 279 17.31 -7.90 -21.30
C GLY A 279 17.60 -7.45 -19.86
N ASP A 280 16.76 -6.58 -19.33
CA ASP A 280 16.83 -6.08 -17.94
C ASP A 280 16.13 -6.97 -16.91
N MET A 281 15.67 -8.16 -17.35
CA MET A 281 15.07 -9.17 -16.49
C MET A 281 16.00 -10.35 -16.28
N PHE A 282 15.91 -10.96 -15.12
CA PHE A 282 16.62 -12.21 -14.82
C PHE A 282 15.79 -13.13 -13.93
N ASN A 283 15.98 -14.44 -14.09
CA ASN A 283 15.59 -15.46 -13.12
C ASN A 283 16.82 -15.89 -12.35
N ALA A 284 16.76 -15.78 -11.04
CA ALA A 284 17.84 -16.18 -10.16
C ALA A 284 17.31 -17.00 -8.98
N ARG A 285 18.20 -17.72 -8.34
CA ARG A 285 17.96 -18.27 -7.01
C ARG A 285 19.00 -17.76 -6.03
N HIS A 286 18.60 -17.59 -4.78
CA HIS A 286 19.48 -17.07 -3.76
C HIS A 286 19.36 -17.84 -2.43
N ILE A 287 20.39 -17.71 -1.60
CA ILE A 287 20.36 -18.08 -0.19
C ILE A 287 20.64 -16.80 0.59
N LEU A 288 19.68 -16.39 1.39
CA LEU A 288 19.77 -15.25 2.29
C LEU A 288 20.06 -15.76 3.69
N LEU A 289 21.08 -15.21 4.34
CA LEU A 289 21.28 -15.31 5.78
C LEU A 289 21.31 -13.90 6.40
N LYS A 290 20.66 -13.76 7.55
CA LYS A 290 20.67 -12.53 8.35
C LYS A 290 21.64 -12.69 9.54
N PRO A 291 22.24 -11.61 10.03
CA PRO A 291 23.00 -11.63 11.26
C PRO A 291 22.17 -12.12 12.45
N GLU A 292 22.68 -13.09 13.18
CA GLU A 292 22.05 -13.59 14.41
C GLU A 292 22.95 -13.18 15.60
N TYR A 293 22.35 -12.49 16.55
CA TYR A 293 23.05 -12.02 17.74
C TYR A 293 23.00 -13.04 18.87
N THR A 294 24.11 -13.23 19.57
CA THR A 294 24.17 -14.09 20.72
C THR A 294 23.42 -13.45 21.92
N SER A 295 23.06 -14.27 22.92
CA SER A 295 22.48 -13.73 24.15
C SER A 295 23.44 -12.79 24.88
N GLU A 296 24.76 -12.99 24.73
CA GLU A 296 25.78 -12.13 25.33
C GLU A 296 25.80 -10.75 24.65
N ASP A 297 25.75 -10.69 23.32
CA ASP A 297 25.70 -9.43 22.55
C ASP A 297 24.44 -8.62 22.89
N ARG A 298 23.29 -9.32 22.99
CA ARG A 298 22.02 -8.72 23.38
C ARG A 298 22.07 -8.16 24.79
N ASN A 299 22.57 -8.94 25.74
CA ASN A 299 22.71 -8.50 27.14
C ASN A 299 23.67 -7.32 27.28
N LYS A 300 24.76 -7.29 26.52
CA LYS A 300 25.71 -6.18 26.52
C LYS A 300 25.05 -4.88 26.06
N ALA A 301 24.32 -4.90 24.94
CA ALA A 301 23.57 -3.73 24.46
C ALA A 301 22.53 -3.26 25.47
N PHE A 302 21.76 -4.19 26.03
CA PHE A 302 20.75 -3.91 27.08
C PHE A 302 21.37 -3.24 28.30
N HIS A 303 22.41 -3.84 28.91
CA HIS A 303 23.06 -3.32 30.10
C HIS A 303 23.76 -1.96 29.87
N THR A 304 24.26 -1.73 28.68
CA THR A 304 24.82 -0.41 28.32
C THR A 304 23.74 0.67 28.38
N LEU A 305 22.56 0.41 27.82
CA LEU A 305 21.43 1.34 27.85
C LEU A 305 20.84 1.49 29.25
N ASP A 306 20.77 0.41 30.04
CA ASP A 306 20.27 0.44 31.41
C ASP A 306 21.18 1.30 32.33
N SER A 307 22.50 1.14 32.18
CA SER A 307 23.46 1.99 32.85
C SER A 307 23.33 3.46 32.44
N LEU A 308 23.19 3.71 31.12
CA LEU A 308 23.03 5.05 30.60
C LEU A 308 21.71 5.69 31.06
N LYS A 309 20.61 4.93 31.13
CA LYS A 309 19.32 5.38 31.68
C LYS A 309 19.53 5.85 33.15
N THR A 310 20.29 5.08 33.95
CA THR A 310 20.59 5.45 35.33
C THR A 310 21.33 6.80 35.41
N GLU A 311 22.32 7.05 34.55
CA GLU A 311 23.04 8.33 34.47
C GLU A 311 22.11 9.48 34.05
N LEU A 312 21.18 9.23 33.10
CA LEU A 312 20.17 10.19 32.65
C LEU A 312 19.20 10.56 33.78
N LEU A 313 18.74 9.58 34.56
CA LEU A 313 17.82 9.78 35.67
C LEU A 313 18.50 10.54 36.81
N ASN A 314 19.83 10.39 37.00
CA ASN A 314 20.61 11.11 37.97
C ASN A 314 21.07 12.50 37.47
N GLU A 315 20.62 12.93 36.29
CA GLU A 315 20.95 14.20 35.63
C GLU A 315 22.48 14.40 35.43
N ALA A 316 23.26 13.30 35.43
CA ALA A 316 24.69 13.33 35.18
C ALA A 316 25.01 13.74 33.74
N VAL A 317 24.13 13.47 32.83
CA VAL A 317 24.22 13.83 31.41
C VAL A 317 22.82 14.16 30.88
N THR A 318 22.73 15.08 29.91
CA THR A 318 21.45 15.35 29.23
C THR A 318 21.19 14.31 28.16
N PHE A 319 19.89 14.00 27.90
CA PHE A 319 19.51 13.04 26.88
C PHE A 319 20.10 13.37 25.49
N GLN A 320 20.06 14.63 25.09
CA GLN A 320 20.64 15.10 23.82
C GLN A 320 22.15 14.86 23.73
N LEU A 321 22.90 15.11 24.82
CA LEU A 321 24.33 14.86 24.84
C LEU A 321 24.62 13.36 24.81
N ALA A 322 23.91 12.58 25.60
CA ALA A 322 24.01 11.12 25.59
C ALA A 322 23.70 10.52 24.20
N ALA A 323 22.66 11.01 23.53
CA ALA A 323 22.31 10.55 22.17
C ALA A 323 23.47 10.81 21.18
N ARG A 324 24.10 12.00 21.26
CA ARG A 324 25.23 12.33 20.37
C ARG A 324 26.45 11.44 20.58
N PHE A 325 26.70 11.02 21.82
CA PHE A 325 27.92 10.25 22.16
C PHE A 325 27.69 8.74 22.05
N TYR A 326 26.54 8.24 22.48
CA TYR A 326 26.28 6.80 22.62
C TYR A 326 25.36 6.21 21.55
N SER A 327 24.48 7.03 20.93
CA SER A 327 23.57 6.48 19.92
C SER A 327 24.32 6.08 18.65
N GLU A 328 24.03 4.91 18.15
CA GLU A 328 24.55 4.37 16.89
C GLU A 328 23.59 4.62 15.71
N ASP A 329 22.37 5.10 15.97
CA ASP A 329 21.43 5.54 14.95
C ASP A 329 21.81 6.92 14.43
N LEU A 330 22.43 6.96 13.25
CA LEU A 330 22.96 8.19 12.67
C LEU A 330 21.93 9.29 12.44
N PRO A 331 20.71 9.01 11.93
CA PRO A 331 19.70 10.04 11.71
C PRO A 331 19.32 10.79 12.98
N THR A 332 19.03 10.09 14.07
CA THR A 332 18.63 10.72 15.33
C THR A 332 19.82 11.21 16.17
N ARG A 333 20.97 10.53 16.08
CA ARG A 333 22.20 10.92 16.78
C ARG A 333 22.58 12.38 16.53
N THR A 334 22.57 12.82 15.27
CA THR A 334 22.94 14.19 14.89
C THR A 334 21.96 15.23 15.40
N ASN A 335 20.70 14.83 15.59
CA ASN A 335 19.61 15.67 16.11
C ASN A 335 19.39 15.53 17.64
N GLY A 336 20.39 15.02 18.37
CA GLY A 336 20.31 14.87 19.82
C GLY A 336 19.29 13.83 20.28
N GLY A 337 19.03 12.84 19.45
CA GLY A 337 18.11 11.74 19.70
C GLY A 337 16.70 11.95 19.16
N GLN A 338 16.32 13.16 18.78
CA GLN A 338 14.95 13.45 18.34
C GLN A 338 14.59 12.68 17.07
N MET A 339 13.48 11.98 17.13
CA MET A 339 12.91 11.26 16.01
C MET A 339 12.18 12.21 15.06
N ALA A 340 12.26 11.92 13.76
CA ALA A 340 11.51 12.62 12.73
C ALA A 340 11.12 11.64 11.63
N ASP A 341 9.94 11.84 11.07
CA ASP A 341 9.47 11.09 9.91
C ASP A 341 10.28 11.50 8.67
N PRO A 342 10.97 10.58 8.00
CA PRO A 342 11.85 10.91 6.89
C PRO A 342 11.11 11.41 5.63
N GLN A 343 9.82 11.18 5.51
CA GLN A 343 9.01 11.58 4.35
C GLN A 343 8.39 12.96 4.56
N THR A 344 7.86 13.20 5.77
CA THR A 344 7.14 14.44 6.09
C THR A 344 7.98 15.47 6.85
N GLY A 345 9.08 15.03 7.47
CA GLY A 345 9.89 15.85 8.37
C GLY A 345 9.21 16.13 9.73
N SER A 346 8.01 15.57 9.97
CA SER A 346 7.30 15.73 11.23
C SER A 346 8.08 15.09 12.40
N SER A 347 8.18 15.81 13.52
CA SER A 347 8.69 15.24 14.78
C SER A 347 7.60 14.66 15.66
N TYR A 348 6.34 14.69 15.22
CA TYR A 348 5.20 14.13 15.92
C TYR A 348 4.72 12.86 15.21
N PHE A 349 4.49 11.81 15.99
CA PHE A 349 4.06 10.49 15.51
C PHE A 349 2.72 10.11 16.13
N GLU A 350 1.84 9.54 15.32
CA GLU A 350 0.66 8.82 15.78
C GLU A 350 1.05 7.39 16.17
N ILE A 351 0.18 6.70 16.91
CA ILE A 351 0.48 5.36 17.45
C ILE A 351 0.77 4.35 16.34
N ASP A 352 0.04 4.42 15.25
CA ASP A 352 0.15 3.53 14.09
C ASP A 352 1.43 3.77 13.26
N GLN A 353 2.07 4.92 13.42
CA GLN A 353 3.35 5.26 12.81
C GLN A 353 4.55 4.73 13.61
N LEU A 354 4.32 4.32 14.87
CA LEU A 354 5.34 3.76 15.74
C LEU A 354 5.42 2.24 15.59
N LYS A 355 6.62 1.69 15.76
CA LYS A 355 6.77 0.25 15.87
C LYS A 355 6.06 -0.25 17.12
N PRO A 356 5.41 -1.43 17.07
CA PRO A 356 4.68 -1.96 18.22
C PRO A 356 5.51 -2.04 19.50
N GLN A 357 6.80 -2.39 19.38
CA GLN A 357 7.74 -2.49 20.50
C GLN A 357 8.05 -1.10 21.08
N ASP A 358 8.25 -0.10 20.21
CA ASP A 358 8.53 1.27 20.63
C ASP A 358 7.31 1.88 21.35
N TYR A 359 6.11 1.67 20.80
CA TYR A 359 4.89 2.10 21.48
C TYR A 359 4.68 1.39 22.82
N ALA A 360 4.89 0.07 22.87
CA ALA A 360 4.77 -0.68 24.13
C ALA A 360 5.73 -0.17 25.21
N ALA A 361 6.94 0.28 24.83
CA ALA A 361 7.94 0.81 25.74
C ALA A 361 7.56 2.19 26.33
N ILE A 362 6.79 3.00 25.58
CA ILE A 362 6.36 4.34 26.03
C ILE A 362 4.93 4.38 26.56
N ALA A 363 4.17 3.28 26.40
CA ALA A 363 2.79 3.22 26.87
C ALA A 363 2.71 3.47 28.38
N GLY A 364 2.03 4.55 28.76
CA GLY A 364 1.90 4.96 30.16
C GLY A 364 2.99 5.87 30.70
N LEU A 365 4.04 6.18 29.92
CA LEU A 365 5.02 7.19 30.29
C LEU A 365 4.44 8.60 30.13
N LYS A 366 4.91 9.49 30.97
CA LYS A 366 4.58 10.93 30.93
C LYS A 366 5.66 11.72 30.17
N GLU A 367 5.33 12.95 29.84
CA GLU A 367 6.33 13.88 29.28
C GLU A 367 7.58 13.99 30.16
N GLY A 368 8.73 13.88 29.55
CA GLY A 368 10.03 13.88 30.22
C GLY A 368 10.55 12.52 30.68
N GLU A 369 9.69 11.51 30.79
CA GLU A 369 10.06 10.16 31.25
C GLU A 369 10.78 9.37 30.15
N ILE A 370 11.63 8.42 30.58
CA ILE A 370 12.46 7.58 29.74
C ILE A 370 12.07 6.11 29.94
N SER A 371 11.88 5.38 28.83
CA SER A 371 11.55 3.97 28.85
C SER A 371 12.65 3.11 29.47
N ASP A 372 12.31 1.88 29.85
CA ASP A 372 13.32 0.83 30.02
C ASP A 372 13.96 0.50 28.67
N PRO A 373 15.17 -0.09 28.65
CA PRO A 373 15.74 -0.60 27.41
C PRO A 373 14.82 -1.62 26.75
N VAL A 374 14.53 -1.44 25.47
CA VAL A 374 13.64 -2.30 24.69
C VAL A 374 14.35 -2.81 23.44
N GLU A 375 14.15 -4.07 23.13
CA GLU A 375 14.51 -4.64 21.84
C GLU A 375 13.48 -4.21 20.80
N SER A 376 13.95 -3.60 19.71
CA SER A 376 13.13 -3.10 18.62
C SER A 376 13.85 -3.34 17.29
N LEU A 377 13.33 -2.74 16.24
CA LEU A 377 13.90 -2.80 14.89
C LEU A 377 14.27 -1.39 14.44
N ASP A 378 15.34 -1.29 13.62
CA ASP A 378 15.65 -0.05 12.91
C ASP A 378 14.79 0.07 11.62
N ASN A 379 15.06 1.09 10.80
CA ASN A 379 14.35 1.32 9.53
C ASN A 379 15.19 0.87 8.32
N GLU A 380 16.22 0.07 8.52
CA GLU A 380 17.05 -0.44 7.43
C GLU A 380 16.48 -1.75 6.88
N GLY A 381 16.52 -1.93 5.56
CA GLY A 381 16.02 -3.12 4.89
C GLY A 381 14.48 -3.23 4.92
N ARG A 382 13.99 -4.42 4.56
CA ARG A 382 12.54 -4.69 4.53
C ARG A 382 11.95 -4.97 5.91
N ASP A 383 12.70 -5.68 6.74
CA ASP A 383 12.25 -6.16 8.04
C ASP A 383 12.86 -5.38 9.22
N GLY A 384 13.85 -4.51 8.94
CA GLY A 384 14.67 -3.84 9.95
C GLY A 384 15.70 -4.76 10.60
N ASN A 385 16.73 -4.17 11.22
CA ASN A 385 17.71 -4.90 12.03
C ASN A 385 17.37 -4.77 13.50
N THR A 386 17.71 -5.79 14.29
CA THR A 386 17.56 -5.75 15.74
C THR A 386 18.40 -4.61 16.34
N VAL A 387 17.79 -3.76 17.12
CA VAL A 387 18.38 -2.67 17.84
C VAL A 387 17.82 -2.60 19.25
N TYR A 388 18.64 -2.21 20.21
CA TYR A 388 18.20 -1.87 21.56
C TYR A 388 18.08 -0.36 21.68
N LYS A 389 17.03 0.12 22.34
CA LYS A 389 16.78 1.56 22.52
C LYS A 389 16.25 1.86 23.90
N ILE A 390 16.53 3.08 24.34
CA ILE A 390 15.75 3.80 25.33
C ILE A 390 15.06 4.96 24.62
N ILE A 391 13.80 5.17 24.95
CA ILE A 391 12.95 6.18 24.30
C ILE A 391 12.49 7.16 25.37
N LYS A 392 12.71 8.45 25.10
CA LYS A 392 12.21 9.53 25.95
C LYS A 392 10.97 10.13 25.31
N VAL A 393 9.93 10.31 26.12
CA VAL A 393 8.74 11.06 25.71
C VAL A 393 9.03 12.55 25.92
N ASP A 394 9.28 13.28 24.83
CA ASP A 394 9.54 14.71 24.91
C ASP A 394 8.26 15.51 25.11
N LYS A 395 7.19 15.14 24.37
CA LYS A 395 5.88 15.78 24.45
C LYS A 395 4.75 14.85 24.06
N ILE A 396 3.59 15.03 24.67
CA ILE A 396 2.35 14.34 24.32
C ILE A 396 1.33 15.39 23.93
N LEU A 397 0.84 15.33 22.69
CA LEU A 397 -0.34 16.09 22.30
C LEU A 397 -1.57 15.18 22.50
N PRO A 398 -2.45 15.49 23.45
CA PRO A 398 -3.60 14.66 23.73
C PRO A 398 -4.55 14.63 22.53
N ALA A 399 -5.30 13.53 22.39
CA ALA A 399 -6.38 13.48 21.42
C ALA A 399 -7.41 14.58 21.71
N HIS A 400 -7.87 15.25 20.67
CA HIS A 400 -8.87 16.33 20.81
C HIS A 400 -9.71 16.44 19.54
N THR A 401 -10.89 17.01 19.67
CA THR A 401 -11.67 17.44 18.51
C THR A 401 -10.95 18.61 17.83
N ALA A 402 -10.83 18.54 16.51
CA ALA A 402 -10.11 19.56 15.76
C ALA A 402 -10.67 20.97 16.02
N THR A 403 -9.75 21.91 16.21
CA THR A 403 -10.07 23.32 16.46
C THR A 403 -9.51 24.19 15.35
N PHE A 404 -10.21 25.27 15.03
CA PHE A 404 -9.80 26.20 13.98
C PHE A 404 -8.40 26.78 14.20
N SER A 405 -8.03 27.05 15.46
CA SER A 405 -6.74 27.65 15.81
C SER A 405 -5.55 26.70 15.67
N ASN A 406 -5.75 25.41 15.92
CA ASN A 406 -4.64 24.42 15.99
C ASN A 406 -4.60 23.52 14.77
N ASP A 407 -5.78 23.23 14.17
CA ASP A 407 -5.93 22.16 13.18
C ASP A 407 -6.50 22.67 11.86
N TYR A 408 -6.18 23.93 11.52
CA TYR A 408 -6.75 24.63 10.36
C TYR A 408 -6.60 23.81 9.05
N THR A 409 -5.42 23.23 8.79
CA THR A 409 -5.19 22.45 7.56
C THR A 409 -6.07 21.21 7.49
N LEU A 410 -6.27 20.52 8.63
CA LEU A 410 -7.15 19.35 8.70
C LEU A 410 -8.60 19.76 8.43
N LEU A 411 -9.06 20.85 9.04
CA LEU A 411 -10.42 21.37 8.87
C LEU A 411 -10.65 21.90 7.45
N LEU A 412 -9.65 22.55 6.84
CA LEU A 412 -9.68 22.99 5.45
C LEU A 412 -9.86 21.79 4.51
N ASN A 413 -9.03 20.76 4.66
CA ASN A 413 -9.11 19.56 3.82
C ASN A 413 -10.47 18.84 3.97
N ASN A 414 -11.02 18.78 5.18
CA ASN A 414 -12.35 18.20 5.41
C ASN A 414 -13.47 19.05 4.78
N ALA A 415 -13.41 20.36 4.93
CA ALA A 415 -14.37 21.27 4.32
C ALA A 415 -14.31 21.22 2.78
N GLU A 416 -13.11 21.17 2.19
CA GLU A 416 -12.93 20.99 0.76
C GLU A 416 -13.49 19.65 0.27
N MET A 417 -13.25 18.56 1.01
CA MET A 417 -13.78 17.24 0.68
C MET A 417 -15.30 17.21 0.74
N GLU A 418 -15.92 17.84 1.74
CA GLU A 418 -17.38 17.93 1.84
C GLU A 418 -17.98 18.72 0.67
N LEU A 419 -17.37 19.84 0.29
CA LEU A 419 -17.80 20.60 -0.87
C LEU A 419 -17.65 19.83 -2.17
N GLN A 420 -16.55 19.07 -2.33
CA GLN A 420 -16.33 18.22 -3.50
C GLN A 420 -17.39 17.12 -3.57
N ASN A 421 -17.67 16.44 -2.47
CA ASN A 421 -18.71 15.41 -2.40
C ASN A 421 -20.07 16.00 -2.76
N LYS A 422 -20.42 17.17 -2.19
CA LYS A 422 -21.66 17.85 -2.50
C LYS A 422 -21.76 18.24 -3.97
N ALA A 423 -20.71 18.77 -4.56
CA ALA A 423 -20.70 19.14 -5.98
C ALA A 423 -20.86 17.92 -6.91
N ILE A 424 -20.26 16.78 -6.52
CA ILE A 424 -20.45 15.50 -7.20
C ILE A 424 -21.91 15.03 -7.07
N ASP A 425 -22.50 15.11 -5.88
CA ASP A 425 -23.89 14.73 -5.61
C ASP A 425 -24.86 15.60 -6.41
N ASP A 426 -24.68 16.93 -6.35
CA ASP A 426 -25.49 17.89 -7.11
C ASP A 426 -25.40 17.65 -8.63
N PHE A 427 -24.20 17.28 -9.11
CA PHE A 427 -24.01 16.92 -10.52
C PHE A 427 -24.80 15.67 -10.88
N ILE A 428 -24.68 14.58 -10.10
CA ILE A 428 -25.40 13.32 -10.36
C ILE A 428 -26.89 13.59 -10.38
N ASP A 429 -27.44 14.27 -9.38
CA ASP A 429 -28.86 14.59 -9.25
C ASP A 429 -29.38 15.45 -10.42
N SER A 430 -28.56 16.40 -10.87
CA SER A 430 -28.86 17.20 -12.08
C SER A 430 -28.90 16.35 -13.34
N LYS A 431 -27.95 15.40 -13.47
CA LYS A 431 -27.85 14.52 -14.64
C LYS A 431 -28.93 13.45 -14.67
N ILE A 432 -29.32 12.88 -13.55
CA ILE A 432 -30.47 11.98 -13.46
C ILE A 432 -31.72 12.64 -14.04
N LYS A 433 -31.96 13.93 -13.74
CA LYS A 433 -33.12 14.68 -14.21
C LYS A 433 -33.10 14.96 -15.72
N SER A 434 -31.94 15.06 -16.33
CA SER A 434 -31.75 15.46 -17.73
C SER A 434 -31.39 14.33 -18.69
N THR A 435 -31.00 13.17 -18.19
CA THR A 435 -30.53 12.03 -19.00
C THR A 435 -31.66 11.03 -19.24
N TYR A 436 -31.64 10.38 -20.43
CA TYR A 436 -32.48 9.23 -20.69
C TYR A 436 -31.95 8.01 -19.92
N ILE A 437 -32.78 7.44 -19.03
CA ILE A 437 -32.41 6.31 -18.19
C ILE A 437 -33.47 5.23 -18.32
N VAL A 438 -33.01 3.99 -18.57
CA VAL A 438 -33.87 2.80 -18.55
C VAL A 438 -33.20 1.74 -17.69
N ILE A 439 -33.96 1.18 -16.76
CA ILE A 439 -33.52 0.10 -15.88
C ILE A 439 -34.39 -1.11 -16.16
N ASP A 440 -33.77 -2.28 -16.31
CA ASP A 440 -34.46 -3.52 -16.56
C ASP A 440 -35.39 -3.89 -15.39
N PRO A 441 -36.61 -4.42 -15.66
CA PRO A 441 -37.53 -4.86 -14.61
C PRO A 441 -36.95 -5.84 -13.61
N MET A 442 -35.87 -6.54 -13.94
CA MET A 442 -35.13 -7.37 -12.98
C MET A 442 -34.66 -6.60 -11.74
N PHE A 443 -34.48 -5.30 -11.84
CA PHE A 443 -34.02 -4.42 -10.77
C PHE A 443 -35.10 -3.46 -10.24
N GLU A 444 -36.38 -3.66 -10.61
CA GLU A 444 -37.45 -2.74 -10.21
C GLU A 444 -37.72 -2.68 -8.70
N ASP A 445 -37.37 -3.74 -7.96
CA ASP A 445 -37.46 -3.78 -6.48
C ASP A 445 -36.27 -3.12 -5.79
N CYS A 446 -35.27 -2.63 -6.53
CA CYS A 446 -34.13 -1.97 -5.91
C CYS A 446 -34.55 -0.64 -5.27
N VAL A 447 -34.15 -0.48 -4.03
CA VAL A 447 -34.23 0.82 -3.33
C VAL A 447 -32.87 1.52 -3.51
N PHE A 448 -32.85 2.45 -4.43
CA PHE A 448 -31.66 3.27 -4.66
C PHE A 448 -31.55 4.37 -3.61
N GLU A 449 -30.32 4.79 -3.32
CA GLU A 449 -30.06 5.87 -2.37
C GLU A 449 -30.55 7.22 -2.91
N ARG A 450 -30.43 7.42 -4.23
CA ARG A 450 -30.86 8.65 -4.91
C ARG A 450 -32.24 8.49 -5.54
N GLU A 451 -33.04 9.51 -5.37
CA GLU A 451 -34.32 9.60 -6.04
C GLU A 451 -34.17 9.90 -7.54
N GLY A 452 -35.16 9.53 -8.34
CA GLY A 452 -35.28 9.93 -9.74
C GLY A 452 -34.76 8.93 -10.77
N TRP A 453 -34.10 7.84 -10.38
CA TRP A 453 -33.68 6.80 -11.32
C TRP A 453 -34.85 6.16 -12.09
N TYR A 454 -36.03 6.06 -11.47
CA TYR A 454 -37.24 5.45 -12.05
C TYR A 454 -38.30 6.45 -12.52
N GLU A 455 -38.21 7.73 -12.18
CA GLU A 455 -39.34 8.65 -12.30
C GLU A 455 -39.81 8.96 -13.72
N LYS A 456 -38.98 8.71 -14.75
CA LYS A 456 -39.31 9.11 -16.14
C LYS A 456 -40.19 8.13 -16.91
N PHE A 457 -40.43 6.93 -16.41
CA PHE A 457 -41.07 5.85 -17.20
C PHE A 457 -42.27 5.19 -16.54
N ARG A 458 -42.80 5.72 -15.44
CA ARG A 458 -44.05 5.30 -14.83
C ARG A 458 -45.28 6.01 -15.44
N LYS A 459 -45.27 6.30 -16.73
CA LYS A 459 -46.47 6.79 -17.45
C LYS A 459 -46.88 5.85 -18.54
#